data_372a285ddb5f5d51786c11bf029fd41a
#
_entry.id   372a285ddb5f5d51786c11bf029fd41a
#
_cell.length_a   1.000
_cell.length_b   1.000
_cell.length_c   1.000
_cell.angle_alpha   90.00
_cell.angle_beta   90.00
_cell.angle_gamma   90.00
#
_symmetry.space_group_name_H-M   'P 1'
#
loop_
_entity.id
_entity.type
_entity.pdbx_description
1 polymer ?
#
loop_
_entity_poly.entity_id
_entity_poly.type
_entity_poly.pdbx_seq_one_letter_code
_entity_poly.pdbx_strand_id
1 'polypeptide(L)'
;MKVILSRKGCDSDFGGMPGIIMPDDRIVYIPIPGDDFETIAYHEVNAGNGLGNLCDVISQVSLHMKMYGKKLEINPETKCHLDPDLDAGMYPRKSGWRGCFGQADAAQTVLKKAGVAEGDLFLFFGWFNRTCYKDGKLRFCKGQGIHMIFGWLQIEKVIYTHEMPV
;
A
#
# COMPACT_ATOMS: atom_id res chain seq x y z
N MET A 1 8.53 -21.11 12.48
CA MET A 1 8.21 -19.75 11.98
C MET A 1 9.10 -19.46 10.79
N LYS A 2 8.50 -19.13 9.66
CA LYS A 2 9.19 -18.63 8.46
C LYS A 2 9.04 -17.10 8.43
N VAL A 3 9.99 -16.42 7.79
CA VAL A 3 9.89 -14.99 7.48
C VAL A 3 9.75 -14.84 5.97
N ILE A 4 8.69 -14.18 5.55
CA ILE A 4 8.35 -13.99 4.14
C ILE A 4 8.49 -12.51 3.81
N LEU A 5 9.35 -12.18 2.85
CA LEU A 5 9.44 -10.83 2.29
C LEU A 5 8.40 -10.68 1.18
N SER A 6 7.52 -9.71 1.31
CA SER A 6 6.48 -9.42 0.32
C SER A 6 6.59 -7.97 -0.16
N ARG A 7 6.86 -7.77 -1.45
CA ARG A 7 6.88 -6.45 -2.05
C ARG A 7 5.45 -5.95 -2.26
N LYS A 8 5.16 -4.74 -1.79
CA LYS A 8 3.83 -4.14 -1.84
C LYS A 8 3.89 -2.62 -2.08
N GLY A 9 2.73 -2.08 -2.44
CA GLY A 9 2.56 -0.67 -2.75
C GLY A 9 2.95 -0.30 -4.17
N CYS A 10 2.87 0.97 -4.46
CA CYS A 10 3.22 1.51 -5.78
C CYS A 10 4.67 1.26 -6.13
N ASP A 11 4.91 0.99 -7.42
CA ASP A 11 6.24 0.84 -8.02
C ASP A 11 6.24 1.36 -9.47
N SER A 12 7.29 1.04 -10.26
CA SER A 12 7.40 1.48 -11.65
C SER A 12 6.28 0.95 -12.55
N ASP A 13 5.75 -0.24 -12.27
CA ASP A 13 4.77 -0.93 -13.10
C ASP A 13 3.35 -0.65 -12.61
N PHE A 14 3.16 -0.67 -11.28
CA PHE A 14 1.89 -0.37 -10.63
C PHE A 14 2.00 0.93 -9.81
N GLY A 15 1.14 1.89 -10.11
CA GLY A 15 1.19 3.23 -9.53
C GLY A 15 2.17 4.16 -10.24
N GLY A 16 3.30 3.65 -10.71
CA GLY A 16 4.30 4.42 -11.47
C GLY A 16 5.05 5.47 -10.65
N MET A 17 4.99 5.36 -9.33
CA MET A 17 5.65 6.26 -8.39
C MET A 17 6.10 5.51 -7.13
N PRO A 18 7.13 5.98 -6.44
CA PRO A 18 7.52 5.41 -5.14
C PRO A 18 6.56 5.84 -4.03
N GLY A 19 6.55 5.12 -2.92
CA GLY A 19 6.08 5.62 -1.64
C GLY A 19 6.84 6.89 -1.25
N ILE A 20 6.28 7.70 -0.38
CA ILE A 20 6.80 9.03 -0.05
C ILE A 20 7.55 8.99 1.27
N ILE A 21 8.75 9.53 1.29
CA ILE A 21 9.44 9.95 2.51
C ILE A 21 9.34 11.48 2.58
N MET A 22 8.58 11.97 3.55
CA MET A 22 8.39 13.41 3.75
C MET A 22 9.69 14.10 4.15
N PRO A 23 9.82 15.44 4.01
CA PRO A 23 11.02 16.16 4.42
C PRO A 23 11.39 16.01 5.90
N ASP A 24 10.45 15.66 6.74
CA ASP A 24 10.61 15.39 8.18
C ASP A 24 10.73 13.89 8.52
N ASP A 25 11.09 13.07 7.53
CA ASP A 25 11.30 11.63 7.63
C ASP A 25 10.04 10.77 7.88
N ARG A 26 8.84 11.35 7.93
CA ARG A 26 7.59 10.56 7.97
C ARG A 26 7.44 9.78 6.67
N ILE A 27 7.03 8.52 6.80
CA ILE A 27 6.86 7.61 5.66
C ILE A 27 5.38 7.50 5.34
N VAL A 28 5.06 7.59 4.06
CA VAL A 28 3.71 7.36 3.53
C VAL A 28 3.74 6.20 2.55
N TYR A 29 3.16 5.10 2.96
CA TYR A 29 2.89 3.97 2.07
C TYR A 29 1.75 4.34 1.11
N ILE A 30 1.91 4.01 -0.17
CA ILE A 30 0.89 4.28 -1.18
C ILE A 30 0.43 2.94 -1.76
N PRO A 31 -0.83 2.54 -1.49
CA PRO A 31 -1.45 1.39 -2.15
C PRO A 31 -1.46 1.58 -3.67
N ILE A 32 -1.47 0.49 -4.42
CA ILE A 32 -1.63 0.58 -5.87
C ILE A 32 -3.03 1.10 -6.22
N PRO A 33 -3.21 1.76 -7.38
CA PRO A 33 -4.54 2.11 -7.87
C PRO A 33 -5.40 0.85 -8.01
N GLY A 34 -6.63 0.94 -7.58
CA GLY A 34 -7.64 -0.10 -7.70
C GLY A 34 -8.43 0.02 -9.00
N ASP A 35 -9.11 -1.06 -9.38
CA ASP A 35 -10.05 -1.09 -10.50
C ASP A 35 -11.50 -0.82 -10.04
N ASP A 36 -12.47 -1.05 -10.92
CA ASP A 36 -13.89 -0.79 -10.65
C ASP A 36 -14.49 -1.72 -9.57
N PHE A 37 -13.80 -2.80 -9.20
CA PHE A 37 -14.22 -3.70 -8.13
C PHE A 37 -13.82 -3.19 -6.74
N GLU A 38 -12.85 -2.28 -6.67
CA GLU A 38 -12.45 -1.67 -5.42
C GLU A 38 -13.48 -0.66 -4.93
N THR A 39 -13.72 -0.65 -3.62
CA THR A 39 -14.71 0.25 -3.00
C THR A 39 -14.09 1.44 -2.31
N ILE A 40 -12.81 1.34 -1.92
CA ILE A 40 -12.11 2.37 -1.13
C ILE A 40 -11.42 3.35 -2.07
N ALA A 41 -11.66 4.65 -1.89
CA ALA A 41 -10.97 5.69 -2.63
C ALA A 41 -9.79 6.27 -1.83
N TYR A 42 -8.78 6.83 -2.52
CA TYR A 42 -7.62 7.42 -1.84
C TYR A 42 -7.98 8.55 -0.86
N HIS A 43 -9.07 9.30 -1.11
CA HIS A 43 -9.50 10.36 -0.20
C HIS A 43 -10.08 9.83 1.12
N GLU A 44 -10.53 8.58 1.14
CA GLU A 44 -11.08 7.93 2.34
C GLU A 44 -9.98 7.33 3.23
N VAL A 45 -8.76 7.18 2.69
CA VAL A 45 -7.63 6.55 3.39
C VAL A 45 -6.77 7.63 4.05
N ASN A 46 -6.62 7.52 5.37
CA ASN A 46 -5.73 8.38 6.14
C ASN A 46 -4.26 8.06 5.82
N ALA A 47 -3.49 9.07 5.46
CA ALA A 47 -2.06 8.92 5.17
C ALA A 47 -1.20 8.66 6.42
N GLY A 48 -1.79 8.72 7.61
CA GLY A 48 -1.11 8.57 8.89
C GLY A 48 -0.37 9.84 9.32
N ASN A 49 0.15 9.82 10.55
CA ASN A 49 1.04 10.84 11.08
C ASN A 49 0.50 12.30 11.00
N GLY A 50 -0.82 12.49 10.97
CA GLY A 50 -1.43 13.80 10.86
C GLY A 50 -1.32 14.47 9.49
N LEU A 51 -1.05 13.72 8.43
CA LEU A 51 -0.87 14.24 7.06
C LEU A 51 -2.18 14.41 6.28
N GLY A 52 -3.33 14.02 6.85
CA GLY A 52 -4.62 14.03 6.16
C GLY A 52 -4.85 12.76 5.33
N ASN A 53 -5.55 12.85 4.21
CA ASN A 53 -5.85 11.70 3.37
C ASN A 53 -4.79 11.46 2.29
N LEU A 54 -4.75 10.23 1.76
CA LEU A 54 -3.76 9.85 0.74
C LEU A 54 -3.91 10.62 -0.58
N CYS A 55 -5.14 10.95 -1.00
CA CYS A 55 -5.35 11.71 -2.24
C CYS A 55 -4.65 13.07 -2.18
N ASP A 56 -4.79 13.79 -1.07
CA ASP A 56 -4.16 15.09 -0.88
C ASP A 56 -2.63 14.99 -0.83
N VAL A 57 -2.09 13.98 -0.15
CA VAL A 57 -0.64 13.76 -0.07
C VAL A 57 -0.05 13.40 -1.42
N ILE A 58 -0.68 12.48 -2.16
CA ILE A 58 -0.24 12.07 -3.50
C ILE A 58 -0.26 13.27 -4.45
N SER A 59 -1.34 14.05 -4.44
CA SER A 59 -1.53 15.21 -5.32
C SER A 59 -0.48 16.31 -5.13
N GLN A 60 0.16 16.38 -3.97
CA GLN A 60 1.27 17.32 -3.73
C GLN A 60 2.52 16.96 -4.54
N VAL A 61 2.76 15.68 -4.80
CA VAL A 61 3.98 15.21 -5.48
C VAL A 61 3.73 14.80 -6.92
N SER A 62 2.53 14.30 -7.24
CA SER A 62 2.14 13.87 -8.60
C SER A 62 0.63 13.97 -8.77
N LEU A 63 0.22 14.49 -9.92
CA LEU A 63 -1.20 14.46 -10.34
C LEU A 63 -1.57 13.19 -11.11
N HIS A 64 -0.61 12.31 -11.32
CA HIS A 64 -0.80 11.13 -12.15
C HIS A 64 -0.10 9.91 -11.55
N MET A 65 -0.78 8.80 -11.67
CA MET A 65 -0.26 7.46 -11.42
C MET A 65 -0.27 6.64 -12.72
N LYS A 66 0.10 5.37 -12.63
CA LYS A 66 -0.04 4.41 -13.73
C LYS A 66 -0.91 3.24 -13.28
N MET A 67 -1.78 2.81 -14.19
CA MET A 67 -2.57 1.60 -14.01
C MET A 67 -2.56 0.82 -15.32
N TYR A 68 -2.11 -0.42 -15.31
CA TYR A 68 -1.95 -1.27 -16.50
C TYR A 68 -1.19 -0.56 -17.65
N GLY A 69 -0.10 0.15 -17.29
CA GLY A 69 0.73 0.90 -18.25
C GLY A 69 0.11 2.20 -18.77
N LYS A 70 -1.13 2.51 -18.41
CA LYS A 70 -1.82 3.74 -18.79
C LYS A 70 -1.70 4.80 -17.69
N LYS A 71 -1.69 6.07 -18.13
CA LYS A 71 -1.70 7.22 -17.21
C LYS A 71 -3.09 7.32 -16.58
N LEU A 72 -3.11 7.42 -15.24
CA LEU A 72 -4.31 7.62 -14.42
C LEU A 72 -4.18 8.99 -13.74
N GLU A 73 -5.14 9.88 -13.99
CA GLU A 73 -5.23 11.15 -13.25
C GLU A 73 -5.81 10.91 -11.86
N ILE A 74 -5.14 11.46 -10.85
CA ILE A 74 -5.57 11.32 -9.47
C ILE A 74 -6.62 12.37 -9.13
N ASN A 75 -7.76 11.90 -8.66
CA ASN A 75 -8.86 12.68 -8.15
C ASN A 75 -9.45 12.02 -6.89
N PRO A 76 -10.35 12.69 -6.14
CA PRO A 76 -10.91 12.13 -4.91
C PRO A 76 -11.55 10.74 -5.09
N GLU A 77 -12.17 10.48 -6.23
CA GLU A 77 -12.89 9.22 -6.52
C GLU A 77 -11.97 8.09 -7.01
N THR A 78 -10.68 8.37 -7.21
CA THR A 78 -9.72 7.36 -7.65
C THR A 78 -9.59 6.27 -6.58
N LYS A 79 -9.90 5.03 -6.97
CA LYS A 79 -9.89 3.88 -6.09
C LYS A 79 -8.48 3.37 -5.82
N CYS A 80 -8.29 2.71 -4.67
CA CYS A 80 -7.04 2.07 -4.31
C CYS A 80 -7.27 0.67 -3.78
N HIS A 81 -6.29 -0.20 -4.02
CA HIS A 81 -6.25 -1.56 -3.50
C HIS A 81 -5.46 -1.56 -2.18
N LEU A 82 -6.19 -1.52 -1.06
CA LEU A 82 -5.60 -1.45 0.28
C LEU A 82 -5.12 -2.85 0.74
N ASP A 83 -3.99 -3.30 0.19
CA ASP A 83 -3.37 -4.58 0.50
C ASP A 83 -1.83 -4.46 0.53
N PRO A 84 -1.18 -4.71 1.67
CA PRO A 84 -1.71 -5.17 2.95
C PRO A 84 -2.46 -4.08 3.71
N ASP A 85 -3.49 -4.49 4.43
CA ASP A 85 -4.28 -3.64 5.31
C ASP A 85 -3.87 -3.90 6.76
N LEU A 86 -2.97 -3.07 7.29
CA LEU A 86 -2.27 -3.33 8.54
C LEU A 86 -2.60 -2.37 9.67
N ASP A 87 -3.11 -1.18 9.34
CA ASP A 87 -3.30 -0.10 10.31
C ASP A 87 -4.78 0.27 10.45
N ALA A 88 -5.31 0.08 11.66
CA ALA A 88 -6.68 0.44 12.00
C ALA A 88 -6.97 1.94 11.81
N GLY A 89 -5.95 2.79 11.85
CA GLY A 89 -6.09 4.24 11.68
C GLY A 89 -6.17 4.71 10.23
N MET A 90 -5.88 3.84 9.26
CA MET A 90 -5.90 4.23 7.84
C MET A 90 -7.31 4.38 7.26
N TYR A 91 -8.27 3.63 7.77
CA TYR A 91 -9.65 3.62 7.27
C TYR A 91 -10.63 3.33 8.41
N PRO A 92 -11.88 3.84 8.39
CA PRO A 92 -12.88 3.52 9.41
C PRO A 92 -13.13 2.02 9.53
N ARG A 93 -13.10 1.48 10.75
CA ARG A 93 -13.16 0.05 11.01
C ARG A 93 -14.37 -0.34 11.85
N LYS A 94 -14.91 -1.53 11.55
CA LYS A 94 -15.88 -2.18 12.44
C LYS A 94 -15.16 -2.73 13.68
N SER A 95 -15.90 -2.86 14.78
CA SER A 95 -15.39 -3.52 16.00
C SER A 95 -14.89 -4.94 15.67
N GLY A 96 -13.74 -5.31 16.23
CA GLY A 96 -13.12 -6.61 15.98
C GLY A 96 -12.31 -6.72 14.71
N TRP A 97 -12.12 -5.64 13.96
CA TRP A 97 -11.24 -5.64 12.80
C TRP A 97 -9.80 -6.06 13.17
N ARG A 98 -9.18 -6.81 12.31
CA ARG A 98 -7.78 -7.26 12.40
C ARG A 98 -7.06 -6.91 11.13
N GLY A 99 -5.76 -6.63 11.22
CA GLY A 99 -4.91 -6.47 10.04
C GLY A 99 -5.00 -7.70 9.13
N CYS A 100 -5.04 -7.46 7.84
CA CYS A 100 -5.17 -8.55 6.88
C CYS A 100 -4.28 -8.35 5.64
N PHE A 101 -4.08 -9.45 4.93
CA PHE A 101 -3.30 -9.51 3.72
C PHE A 101 -3.87 -10.58 2.81
N GLY A 102 -4.22 -10.21 1.59
CA GLY A 102 -4.77 -11.09 0.57
C GLY A 102 -3.73 -11.54 -0.46
N GLN A 103 -3.88 -12.77 -0.96
CA GLN A 103 -3.16 -13.24 -2.14
C GLN A 103 -4.07 -14.13 -2.96
N ALA A 104 -3.90 -14.07 -4.28
CA ALA A 104 -4.63 -14.88 -5.25
C ALA A 104 -3.67 -15.55 -6.25
N ASP A 105 -4.19 -16.47 -7.04
CA ASP A 105 -3.55 -17.08 -8.21
C ASP A 105 -2.14 -17.62 -7.98
N ALA A 106 -1.19 -17.16 -8.80
CA ALA A 106 0.19 -17.63 -8.79
C ALA A 106 0.89 -17.32 -7.46
N ALA A 107 0.66 -16.14 -6.88
CA ALA A 107 1.27 -15.74 -5.62
C ALA A 107 0.77 -16.60 -4.46
N GLN A 108 -0.54 -16.87 -4.38
CA GLN A 108 -1.10 -17.80 -3.40
C GLN A 108 -0.52 -19.21 -3.56
N THR A 109 -0.37 -19.67 -4.80
CA THR A 109 0.23 -20.99 -5.10
C THR A 109 1.66 -21.09 -4.59
N VAL A 110 2.47 -20.04 -4.73
CA VAL A 110 3.85 -19.98 -4.20
C VAL A 110 3.84 -20.10 -2.67
N LEU A 111 3.01 -19.34 -1.99
CA LEU A 111 2.89 -19.39 -0.52
C LEU A 111 2.46 -20.77 -0.04
N LYS A 112 1.47 -21.39 -0.71
CA LYS A 112 1.01 -22.75 -0.41
C LYS A 112 2.11 -23.79 -0.59
N LYS A 113 2.86 -23.73 -1.72
CA LYS A 113 3.99 -24.64 -1.99
C LYS A 113 5.13 -24.46 -0.98
N ALA A 114 5.36 -23.24 -0.52
CA ALA A 114 6.34 -22.94 0.53
C ALA A 114 5.87 -23.38 1.93
N GLY A 115 4.64 -23.86 2.05
CA GLY A 115 4.04 -24.30 3.33
C GLY A 115 3.93 -23.14 4.32
N VAL A 116 3.56 -21.95 3.84
CA VAL A 116 3.29 -20.80 4.71
C VAL A 116 2.02 -21.07 5.50
N ALA A 117 2.05 -20.83 6.81
CA ALA A 117 1.01 -21.22 7.75
C ALA A 117 0.91 -20.24 8.93
N GLU A 118 -0.05 -20.46 9.79
CA GLU A 118 -0.23 -19.73 11.05
C GLU A 118 1.06 -19.71 11.87
N GLY A 119 1.38 -18.57 12.48
CA GLY A 119 2.64 -18.31 13.19
C GLY A 119 3.80 -17.83 12.31
N ASP A 120 3.70 -17.90 10.99
CA ASP A 120 4.71 -17.33 10.09
C ASP A 120 4.56 -15.79 9.99
N LEU A 121 5.64 -15.11 9.61
CA LEU A 121 5.75 -13.64 9.61
C LEU A 121 5.93 -13.10 8.19
N PHE A 122 5.04 -12.21 7.75
CA PHE A 122 5.28 -11.35 6.61
C PHE A 122 5.99 -10.07 7.01
N LEU A 123 7.00 -9.70 6.24
CA LEU A 123 7.61 -8.37 6.23
C LEU A 123 7.30 -7.71 4.88
N PHE A 124 6.53 -6.64 4.92
CA PHE A 124 6.15 -5.90 3.73
C PHE A 124 7.17 -4.81 3.44
N PHE A 125 7.70 -4.82 2.23
CA PHE A 125 8.63 -3.80 1.77
C PHE A 125 8.17 -3.18 0.47
N GLY A 126 8.58 -1.95 0.23
CA GLY A 126 8.25 -1.19 -0.96
C GLY A 126 9.39 -0.31 -1.43
N TRP A 127 9.19 0.31 -2.58
CA TRP A 127 10.09 1.32 -3.12
C TRP A 127 9.64 2.69 -2.63
N PHE A 128 10.56 3.46 -2.00
CA PHE A 128 10.29 4.79 -1.46
C PHE A 128 11.31 5.79 -1.98
N ASN A 129 10.93 7.06 -2.06
CA ASN A 129 11.85 8.13 -2.38
C ASN A 129 11.60 9.35 -1.49
N ARG A 130 12.68 10.07 -1.19
CA ARG A 130 12.61 11.31 -0.41
C ARG A 130 11.94 12.41 -1.21
N THR A 131 11.23 13.28 -0.51
CA THR A 131 10.67 14.50 -1.05
C THR A 131 11.34 15.74 -0.43
N CYS A 132 11.28 16.84 -1.16
CA CYS A 132 11.77 18.14 -0.74
C CYS A 132 10.89 19.24 -1.32
N TYR A 133 10.86 20.37 -0.67
CA TYR A 133 10.18 21.55 -1.22
C TYR A 133 11.07 22.24 -2.26
N LYS A 134 10.50 22.44 -3.44
CA LYS A 134 11.10 23.21 -4.53
C LYS A 134 10.06 24.19 -5.05
N ASP A 135 10.36 25.48 -5.04
CA ASP A 135 9.43 26.54 -5.45
C ASP A 135 8.08 26.47 -4.72
N GLY A 136 8.11 26.16 -3.42
CA GLY A 136 6.93 26.01 -2.57
C GLY A 136 6.10 24.75 -2.81
N LYS A 137 6.52 23.84 -3.71
CA LYS A 137 5.83 22.59 -4.03
C LYS A 137 6.63 21.38 -3.56
N LEU A 138 5.94 20.40 -3.02
CA LEU A 138 6.54 19.12 -2.67
C LEU A 138 6.88 18.34 -3.94
N ARG A 139 8.08 17.79 -4.04
CA ARG A 139 8.56 17.02 -5.19
C ARG A 139 9.50 15.93 -4.74
N PHE A 140 9.58 14.84 -5.49
CA PHE A 140 10.62 13.85 -5.27
C PHE A 140 12.00 14.47 -5.48
N CYS A 141 12.90 14.27 -4.54
CA CYS A 141 14.30 14.66 -4.66
C CYS A 141 14.97 13.87 -5.78
N LYS A 142 15.99 14.47 -6.43
CA LYS A 142 16.84 13.74 -7.37
C LYS A 142 17.58 12.64 -6.63
N GLY A 143 17.63 11.44 -7.23
CA GLY A 143 18.33 10.29 -6.67
C GLY A 143 17.58 9.00 -6.91
N GLN A 144 18.22 7.90 -6.56
CA GLN A 144 17.56 6.60 -6.58
C GLN A 144 16.72 6.44 -5.31
N GLY A 145 15.54 5.88 -5.48
CA GLY A 145 14.72 5.48 -4.34
C GLY A 145 15.36 4.32 -3.58
N ILE A 146 14.85 4.07 -2.40
CA ILE A 146 15.30 2.99 -1.51
C ILE A 146 14.19 1.97 -1.32
N HIS A 147 14.56 0.71 -1.11
CA HIS A 147 13.63 -0.31 -0.63
C HIS A 147 13.69 -0.33 0.89
N MET A 148 12.52 -0.24 1.51
CA MET A 148 12.43 -0.27 2.97
C MET A 148 11.21 -1.08 3.41
N ILE A 149 11.35 -1.73 4.56
CA ILE A 149 10.24 -2.40 5.23
C ILE A 149 9.36 -1.31 5.84
N PHE A 150 8.07 -1.37 5.55
CA PHE A 150 7.09 -0.42 6.05
C PHE A 150 6.03 -1.05 6.96
N GLY A 151 5.95 -2.36 7.00
CA GLY A 151 4.97 -3.06 7.81
C GLY A 151 5.28 -4.55 7.99
N TRP A 152 4.56 -5.17 8.90
CA TRP A 152 4.66 -6.60 9.17
C TRP A 152 3.30 -7.17 9.59
N LEU A 153 3.14 -8.48 9.38
CA LEU A 153 1.95 -9.22 9.83
C LEU A 153 2.37 -10.64 10.20
N GLN A 154 2.14 -11.00 11.46
CA GLN A 154 2.23 -12.40 11.87
C GLN A 154 0.88 -13.07 11.62
N ILE A 155 0.90 -14.20 10.93
CA ILE A 155 -0.32 -14.92 10.55
C ILE A 155 -0.96 -15.52 11.81
N GLU A 156 -2.09 -14.99 12.21
CA GLU A 156 -2.93 -15.57 13.27
C GLU A 156 -3.84 -16.66 12.68
N LYS A 157 -4.38 -16.42 11.48
CA LYS A 157 -5.31 -17.33 10.80
C LYS A 157 -5.20 -17.21 9.28
N VAL A 158 -5.28 -18.34 8.60
CA VAL A 158 -5.43 -18.40 7.14
C VAL A 158 -6.91 -18.64 6.82
N ILE A 159 -7.50 -17.77 6.00
CA ILE A 159 -8.90 -17.85 5.59
C ILE A 159 -8.95 -18.01 4.07
N TYR A 160 -9.68 -18.99 3.57
CA TYR A 160 -9.94 -19.14 2.15
C TYR A 160 -11.23 -18.44 1.78
N THR A 161 -11.24 -17.68 0.66
CA THR A 161 -12.40 -16.86 0.27
C THR A 161 -13.69 -17.63 0.09
N HIS A 162 -13.63 -18.90 -0.30
CA HIS A 162 -14.81 -19.78 -0.39
C HIS A 162 -15.39 -20.20 0.97
N GLU A 163 -14.66 -19.94 2.06
CA GLU A 163 -15.08 -20.20 3.44
C GLU A 163 -15.62 -18.93 4.13
N MET A 164 -15.56 -17.78 3.46
CA MET A 164 -16.10 -16.54 4.02
C MET A 164 -17.63 -16.56 3.96
N PRO A 165 -18.31 -16.19 5.06
CA PRO A 165 -19.75 -15.97 5.02
C PRO A 165 -20.06 -14.80 4.07
N VAL A 166 -21.08 -14.98 3.24
CA VAL A 166 -21.63 -13.96 2.33
C VAL A 166 -22.27 -12.83 3.12
#